data_bddea248265ec0a6245de6280db1ad58
#
_entry.id   bddea248265ec0a6245de6280db1ad58
#
_cell.length_a   1.000
_cell.length_b   1.000
_cell.length_c   1.000
_cell.angle_alpha   90.00
_cell.angle_beta   90.00
_cell.angle_gamma   90.00
#
_symmetry.space_group_name_H-M   'P 1'
#
loop_
_entity.id
_entity.type
_entity.pdbx_description
1 polymer ?
#
loop_
_entity_poly.entity_id
_entity_poly.type
_entity_poly.pdbx_seq_one_letter_code
_entity_poly.pdbx_strand_id
1 'polypeptide(L)'
;MHLPLLNLCTGNAPLKESATRLWLKAVGERPDLPKWQNVRRRKHTWLHDLAVKADGYESAYEELPAEELMEQNRYSVEHVVPRSKTDDASDLEADPYNWILATRTENSRRSNTPLKLWPDNPGRPNARGVFQKIDGELHYLPPSDQRARLARKWLYAHATYPHEVDPPTVAQLRNLGKIVALVRDTPILTAEQQVANDLYHMLHYKNPLLTDEADHFYNVVDWYTMLGGE
;
A
#
# COMPACT_ATOMS: atom_id res chain seq x y z
N MET A 1 -3.41 30.66 2.02
CA MET A 1 -2.24 31.03 1.18
C MET A 1 -1.94 29.82 0.31
N HIS A 2 -2.43 29.83 -0.97
CA HIS A 2 -2.22 28.73 -1.90
C HIS A 2 -0.81 28.82 -2.47
N LEU A 3 0.06 27.88 -2.10
CA LEU A 3 1.30 27.66 -2.84
C LEU A 3 0.97 26.88 -4.13
N PRO A 4 1.41 27.33 -5.29
CA PRO A 4 1.20 26.61 -6.53
C PRO A 4 2.11 25.39 -6.60
N LEU A 5 1.50 24.20 -6.47
CA LEU A 5 2.14 22.89 -6.63
C LEU A 5 2.49 22.53 -8.10
N LEU A 6 2.53 23.52 -9.00
CA LEU A 6 2.51 23.28 -10.44
C LEU A 6 3.81 23.52 -11.20
N ASN A 7 4.95 23.79 -10.52
CA ASN A 7 6.19 24.16 -11.25
C ASN A 7 7.45 23.33 -10.93
N LEU A 8 7.31 22.09 -10.47
CA LEU A 8 8.48 21.22 -10.26
C LEU A 8 8.55 19.98 -11.17
N CYS A 9 7.73 19.94 -12.19
CA CYS A 9 7.68 18.82 -13.14
C CYS A 9 8.54 19.06 -14.39
N THR A 10 9.83 19.31 -14.22
CA THR A 10 10.78 19.15 -15.31
C THR A 10 11.86 18.17 -14.88
N GLY A 11 11.86 17.01 -15.53
CA GLY A 11 12.68 15.85 -15.27
C GLY A 11 14.14 16.12 -14.92
N ASN A 12 14.41 16.23 -13.64
CA ASN A 12 15.76 16.39 -13.12
C ASN A 12 16.19 15.04 -12.51
N ALA A 13 16.90 14.25 -13.31
CA ALA A 13 17.48 12.97 -12.86
C ALA A 13 18.17 13.06 -11.48
N PRO A 14 18.90 14.14 -11.11
CA PRO A 14 19.47 14.32 -9.79
C PRO A 14 18.44 14.39 -8.65
N LEU A 15 17.25 14.97 -8.88
CA LEU A 15 16.19 15.05 -7.86
C LEU A 15 15.55 13.68 -7.61
N LYS A 16 15.34 12.89 -8.67
CA LYS A 16 14.84 11.51 -8.55
C LYS A 16 15.80 10.65 -7.72
N GLU A 17 17.08 10.72 -8.02
CA GLU A 17 18.11 9.97 -7.29
C GLU A 17 18.17 10.38 -5.81
N SER A 18 18.07 11.68 -5.51
CA SER A 18 18.06 12.19 -4.14
C SER A 18 16.83 11.76 -3.35
N ALA A 19 15.64 11.82 -3.96
CA ALA A 19 14.39 11.38 -3.34
C ALA A 19 14.40 9.86 -3.08
N THR A 20 14.84 9.07 -4.05
CA THR A 20 14.97 7.61 -3.92
C THR A 20 15.96 7.25 -2.81
N ARG A 21 17.11 7.92 -2.74
CA ARG A 21 18.12 7.69 -1.70
C ARG A 21 17.58 8.02 -0.30
N LEU A 22 16.86 9.14 -0.17
CA LEU A 22 16.22 9.53 1.09
C LEU A 22 15.20 8.49 1.53
N TRP A 23 14.38 8.03 0.60
CA TRP A 23 13.39 6.98 0.85
C TRP A 23 14.02 5.67 1.30
N LEU A 24 14.99 5.14 0.54
CA LEU A 24 15.66 3.88 0.87
C LEU A 24 16.41 3.95 2.20
N LYS A 25 17.01 5.12 2.53
CA LYS A 25 17.62 5.34 3.85
C LYS A 25 16.58 5.27 4.97
N ALA A 26 15.38 5.79 4.76
CA ALA A 26 14.31 5.75 5.76
C ALA A 26 13.69 4.36 5.92
N VAL A 27 13.58 3.60 4.82
CA VAL A 27 13.16 2.18 4.87
C VAL A 27 14.14 1.36 5.73
N GLY A 28 15.43 1.62 5.60
CA GLY A 28 16.50 0.88 6.27
C GLY A 28 17.06 -0.26 5.43
N GLU A 29 18.08 -0.93 5.96
CA GLU A 29 18.64 -2.11 5.31
C GLU A 29 17.62 -3.25 5.36
N ARG A 30 17.24 -3.72 4.19
CA ARG A 30 16.37 -4.89 4.09
C ARG A 30 17.25 -6.14 4.06
N PRO A 31 17.00 -7.12 4.95
CA PRO A 31 17.63 -8.42 4.80
C PRO A 31 17.15 -9.05 3.49
N ASP A 32 17.92 -9.99 2.96
CA ASP A 32 17.44 -10.86 1.90
C ASP A 32 16.15 -11.53 2.38
N LEU A 33 15.02 -11.12 1.83
CA LEU A 33 13.75 -11.72 2.21
C LEU A 33 13.73 -13.17 1.73
N PRO A 34 13.29 -14.10 2.57
CA PRO A 34 13.21 -15.48 2.14
C PRO A 34 12.25 -15.57 0.96
N LYS A 35 12.66 -16.30 -0.10
CA LYS A 35 11.82 -16.48 -1.28
C LYS A 35 10.39 -16.83 -0.88
N TRP A 36 9.42 -16.24 -1.54
CA TRP A 36 7.98 -16.42 -1.29
C TRP A 36 7.57 -17.87 -0.99
N GLN A 37 8.11 -18.83 -1.71
CA GLN A 37 7.83 -20.26 -1.51
C GLN A 37 8.11 -20.71 -0.08
N ASN A 38 9.09 -20.12 0.59
CA ASN A 38 9.49 -20.43 1.97
C ASN A 38 8.63 -19.72 3.00
N VAL A 39 8.09 -18.54 2.68
CA VAL A 39 7.22 -17.75 3.58
C VAL A 39 5.73 -18.05 3.39
N ARG A 40 5.33 -18.63 2.26
CA ARG A 40 3.93 -18.89 1.92
C ARG A 40 3.14 -19.60 3.03
N ARG A 41 3.76 -20.51 3.75
CA ARG A 41 3.12 -21.21 4.89
C ARG A 41 3.10 -20.38 6.17
N ARG A 42 4.10 -19.52 6.37
CA ARG A 42 4.27 -18.71 7.60
C ARG A 42 3.55 -17.36 7.52
N LYS A 43 3.36 -16.79 6.34
CA LYS A 43 2.72 -15.48 6.15
C LYS A 43 1.33 -15.39 6.77
N HIS A 44 0.55 -16.46 6.62
CA HIS A 44 -0.79 -16.53 7.19
C HIS A 44 -0.73 -16.42 8.71
N THR A 45 0.21 -17.13 9.34
CA THR A 45 0.38 -17.11 10.78
C THR A 45 0.88 -15.74 11.25
N TRP A 46 1.85 -15.16 10.59
CA TRP A 46 2.45 -13.89 11.03
C TRP A 46 1.47 -12.71 10.95
N LEU A 47 0.94 -12.43 9.77
CA LEU A 47 0.02 -11.30 9.61
C LEU A 47 -1.24 -11.51 10.44
N HIS A 48 -1.69 -12.73 10.53
CA HIS A 48 -2.77 -13.16 11.36
C HIS A 48 -2.53 -12.82 12.84
N ASP A 49 -1.45 -13.33 13.41
CA ASP A 49 -1.14 -13.15 14.83
C ASP A 49 -0.95 -11.67 15.18
N LEU A 50 -0.36 -10.89 14.26
CA LEU A 50 -0.21 -9.45 14.42
C LEU A 50 -1.55 -8.71 14.32
N ALA A 51 -2.37 -9.08 13.36
CA ALA A 51 -3.66 -8.43 13.13
C ALA A 51 -4.67 -8.69 14.26
N VAL A 52 -4.71 -9.92 14.81
CA VAL A 52 -5.59 -10.25 15.95
C VAL A 52 -5.13 -9.56 17.25
N LYS A 53 -3.83 -9.35 17.42
CA LYS A 53 -3.29 -8.62 18.58
C LYS A 53 -3.53 -7.11 18.50
N ALA A 54 -3.71 -6.59 17.31
CA ALA A 54 -3.92 -5.17 17.08
C ALA A 54 -5.43 -4.86 17.14
N ASP A 55 -5.89 -4.36 18.27
CA ASP A 55 -7.28 -4.00 18.50
C ASP A 55 -7.83 -3.07 17.39
N GLY A 56 -8.97 -3.45 16.82
CA GLY A 56 -9.60 -2.71 15.73
C GLY A 56 -8.96 -2.93 14.35
N TYR A 57 -8.16 -3.98 14.15
CA TYR A 57 -7.66 -4.32 12.82
C TYR A 57 -8.75 -4.98 11.97
N GLU A 58 -9.03 -4.41 10.82
CA GLU A 58 -10.11 -4.82 9.93
C GLU A 58 -9.61 -5.40 8.60
N SER A 59 -10.51 -6.09 7.90
CA SER A 59 -10.33 -6.53 6.51
C SER A 59 -10.14 -5.36 5.55
N ALA A 60 -9.37 -5.58 4.49
CA ALA A 60 -9.08 -4.56 3.48
C ALA A 60 -10.27 -4.20 2.58
N TYR A 61 -11.23 -5.09 2.40
CA TYR A 61 -12.26 -4.96 1.37
C TYR A 61 -13.68 -5.07 1.89
N GLU A 62 -13.81 -5.34 3.16
CA GLU A 62 -15.08 -5.41 3.89
C GLU A 62 -14.82 -4.87 5.31
N GLU A 63 -15.80 -4.22 5.90
CA GLU A 63 -15.71 -3.73 7.29
C GLU A 63 -15.92 -4.91 8.26
N LEU A 64 -14.96 -5.84 8.28
CA LEU A 64 -14.98 -7.02 9.15
C LEU A 64 -13.75 -7.04 10.05
N PRO A 65 -13.93 -7.14 11.38
CA PRO A 65 -12.83 -7.30 12.33
C PRO A 65 -11.97 -8.55 12.04
N ALA A 66 -10.68 -8.46 12.32
CA ALA A 66 -9.76 -9.57 12.10
C ALA A 66 -10.16 -10.83 12.86
N GLU A 67 -10.64 -10.70 14.10
CA GLU A 67 -11.11 -11.83 14.90
C GLU A 67 -12.26 -12.58 14.22
N GLU A 68 -13.24 -11.88 13.65
CA GLU A 68 -14.38 -12.50 12.97
C GLU A 68 -13.93 -13.27 11.72
N LEU A 69 -13.00 -12.72 10.96
CA LEU A 69 -12.39 -13.42 9.82
C LEU A 69 -11.71 -14.72 10.24
N MET A 70 -11.13 -14.72 11.42
CA MET A 70 -10.38 -15.82 11.98
C MET A 70 -11.27 -16.95 12.45
N GLU A 71 -12.27 -16.63 13.27
CA GLU A 71 -13.25 -17.61 13.79
C GLU A 71 -13.92 -18.38 12.66
N GLN A 72 -14.23 -17.71 11.56
CA GLN A 72 -14.87 -18.31 10.40
C GLN A 72 -13.90 -19.00 9.43
N ASN A 73 -12.59 -18.98 9.69
CA ASN A 73 -11.54 -19.46 8.75
C ASN A 73 -11.70 -18.93 7.31
N ARG A 74 -12.19 -17.70 7.16
CA ARG A 74 -12.55 -17.07 5.87
C ARG A 74 -11.50 -16.10 5.36
N TYR A 75 -10.42 -15.89 6.09
CA TYR A 75 -9.38 -14.93 5.74
C TYR A 75 -8.41 -15.44 4.68
N SER A 76 -7.80 -14.48 4.01
CA SER A 76 -6.68 -14.65 3.10
C SER A 76 -5.70 -13.51 3.31
N VAL A 77 -4.42 -13.76 3.10
CA VAL A 77 -3.45 -12.68 2.95
C VAL A 77 -3.51 -12.17 1.53
N GLU A 78 -3.86 -10.92 1.40
CA GLU A 78 -3.92 -10.16 0.17
C GLU A 78 -2.60 -9.43 -0.06
N HIS A 79 -2.12 -9.40 -1.32
CA HIS A 79 -1.02 -8.56 -1.75
C HIS A 79 -1.60 -7.27 -2.35
N VAL A 80 -1.32 -6.12 -1.75
CA VAL A 80 -1.82 -4.82 -2.22
C VAL A 80 -1.37 -4.56 -3.65
N VAL A 81 -0.07 -4.78 -3.95
CA VAL A 81 0.41 -4.97 -5.32
C VAL A 81 0.36 -6.47 -5.62
N PRO A 82 -0.49 -6.91 -6.58
CA PRO A 82 -0.69 -8.33 -6.85
C PRO A 82 0.60 -9.02 -7.32
N ARG A 83 0.76 -10.28 -6.95
CA ARG A 83 1.91 -11.10 -7.37
C ARG A 83 2.08 -11.18 -8.89
N SER A 84 1.00 -11.18 -9.65
CA SER A 84 1.03 -11.16 -11.12
C SER A 84 1.48 -9.81 -11.71
N LYS A 85 1.75 -8.82 -10.87
CA LYS A 85 2.25 -7.49 -11.20
C LYS A 85 3.65 -7.24 -10.67
N THR A 86 4.34 -8.33 -10.26
CA THR A 86 5.73 -8.32 -9.82
C THR A 86 6.52 -9.32 -10.66
N ASP A 87 7.82 -9.10 -10.76
CA ASP A 87 8.73 -10.06 -11.39
C ASP A 87 8.76 -11.39 -10.59
N ASP A 88 9.03 -12.49 -11.26
CA ASP A 88 9.01 -13.85 -10.67
C ASP A 88 9.95 -14.04 -9.47
N ALA A 89 10.94 -13.18 -9.31
CA ALA A 89 11.92 -13.22 -8.23
C ALA A 89 11.78 -12.04 -7.25
N SER A 90 10.65 -11.31 -7.30
CA SER A 90 10.46 -10.10 -6.52
C SER A 90 10.42 -10.37 -5.02
N ASP A 91 11.23 -9.64 -4.28
CA ASP A 91 11.19 -9.62 -2.81
C ASP A 91 9.88 -9.04 -2.27
N LEU A 92 9.19 -8.21 -3.06
CA LEU A 92 7.90 -7.62 -2.68
C LEU A 92 6.82 -8.67 -2.39
N GLU A 93 6.88 -9.84 -3.06
CA GLU A 93 5.96 -10.94 -2.74
C GLU A 93 6.09 -11.42 -1.29
N ALA A 94 7.31 -11.37 -0.75
CA ALA A 94 7.62 -11.81 0.59
C ALA A 94 7.59 -10.67 1.62
N ASP A 95 7.46 -9.42 1.18
CA ASP A 95 7.45 -8.26 2.05
C ASP A 95 6.11 -8.09 2.77
N PRO A 96 6.07 -8.21 4.12
CA PRO A 96 4.83 -8.05 4.89
C PRO A 96 4.20 -6.66 4.80
N TYR A 97 4.96 -5.62 4.44
CA TYR A 97 4.40 -4.31 4.20
C TYR A 97 3.52 -4.22 2.94
N ASN A 98 3.63 -5.21 2.04
CA ASN A 98 2.70 -5.39 0.92
C ASN A 98 1.46 -6.23 1.28
N TRP A 99 1.39 -6.81 2.50
CA TRP A 99 0.31 -7.72 2.87
C TRP A 99 -0.77 -7.02 3.70
N ILE A 100 -2.01 -7.50 3.54
CA ILE A 100 -3.16 -7.09 4.34
C ILE A 100 -4.13 -8.27 4.44
N LEU A 101 -4.94 -8.33 5.51
CA LEU A 101 -5.99 -9.32 5.62
C LEU A 101 -7.18 -8.94 4.74
N ALA A 102 -7.76 -9.94 4.10
CA ALA A 102 -9.01 -9.82 3.35
C ALA A 102 -9.81 -11.13 3.49
N THR A 103 -11.09 -11.10 3.16
CA THR A 103 -11.82 -12.37 2.97
C THR A 103 -11.31 -13.09 1.73
N ARG A 104 -11.36 -14.41 1.72
CA ARG A 104 -10.99 -15.21 0.53
C ARG A 104 -11.85 -14.82 -0.67
N THR A 105 -13.12 -14.54 -0.43
CA THR A 105 -14.08 -14.16 -1.48
C THR A 105 -13.68 -12.84 -2.13
N GLU A 106 -13.44 -11.79 -1.35
CA GLU A 106 -13.09 -10.48 -1.92
C GLU A 106 -11.67 -10.46 -2.49
N ASN A 107 -10.71 -11.18 -1.89
CA ASN A 107 -9.39 -11.35 -2.47
C ASN A 107 -9.47 -12.03 -3.84
N SER A 108 -10.20 -13.13 -3.96
CA SER A 108 -10.42 -13.82 -5.24
C SER A 108 -11.19 -12.96 -6.24
N ARG A 109 -12.18 -12.20 -5.77
CA ARG A 109 -12.97 -11.28 -6.60
C ARG A 109 -12.14 -10.14 -7.14
N ARG A 110 -11.34 -9.48 -6.30
CA ARG A 110 -10.43 -8.42 -6.74
C ARG A 110 -9.38 -8.96 -7.70
N SER A 111 -8.81 -10.13 -7.44
CA SER A 111 -7.77 -10.76 -8.26
C SER A 111 -6.58 -9.78 -8.47
N ASN A 112 -6.14 -9.59 -9.71
CA ASN A 112 -5.06 -8.66 -10.08
C ASN A 112 -5.57 -7.29 -10.56
N THR A 113 -6.85 -6.97 -10.34
CA THR A 113 -7.45 -5.69 -10.77
C THR A 113 -6.76 -4.54 -10.03
N PRO A 114 -6.28 -3.49 -10.74
CA PRO A 114 -5.68 -2.32 -10.12
C PRO A 114 -6.61 -1.65 -9.11
N LEU A 115 -6.04 -1.14 -8.03
CA LEU A 115 -6.80 -0.41 -7.02
C LEU A 115 -7.08 1.03 -7.47
N LYS A 116 -8.32 1.48 -7.29
CA LYS A 116 -8.68 2.89 -7.32
C LYS A 116 -8.52 3.48 -5.92
N LEU A 117 -7.41 4.14 -5.66
CA LEU A 117 -7.02 4.62 -4.34
C LEU A 117 -7.37 6.09 -4.09
N TRP A 118 -7.69 6.87 -5.13
CA TRP A 118 -8.08 8.28 -4.96
C TRP A 118 -9.58 8.39 -4.67
N PRO A 119 -9.97 9.39 -3.83
CA PRO A 119 -11.38 9.64 -3.57
C PRO A 119 -12.08 10.16 -4.83
N ASP A 120 -13.32 9.74 -5.02
CA ASP A 120 -14.25 10.46 -5.89
C ASP A 120 -14.59 11.82 -5.25
N ASN A 121 -15.22 12.71 -6.02
CA ASN A 121 -15.96 13.84 -5.42
C ASN A 121 -16.78 13.32 -4.24
N PRO A 122 -17.03 14.13 -3.18
CA PRO A 122 -17.60 13.66 -1.91
C PRO A 122 -18.85 12.82 -2.14
N GLY A 123 -18.61 11.64 -2.65
CA GLY A 123 -19.55 10.61 -3.01
C GLY A 123 -19.94 9.83 -1.77
N ARG A 124 -20.94 9.03 -1.89
CA ARG A 124 -21.40 8.17 -0.80
C ARG A 124 -20.25 7.23 -0.38
N PRO A 125 -19.95 7.14 0.92
CA PRO A 125 -19.05 6.11 1.41
C PRO A 125 -19.50 4.73 0.94
N ASN A 126 -18.57 3.88 0.55
CA ASN A 126 -18.84 2.48 0.25
C ASN A 126 -18.23 1.61 1.34
N ALA A 127 -19.04 0.79 1.97
CA ALA A 127 -18.63 -0.15 3.02
C ALA A 127 -18.09 -1.47 2.45
N ARG A 128 -18.16 -1.67 1.14
CA ARG A 128 -17.68 -2.87 0.43
C ARG A 128 -17.02 -2.48 -0.88
N GLY A 129 -16.03 -3.27 -1.29
CA GLY A 129 -15.35 -3.07 -2.57
C GLY A 129 -16.27 -3.23 -3.78
N VAL A 130 -16.09 -2.38 -4.78
CA VAL A 130 -16.85 -2.39 -6.03
C VAL A 130 -15.91 -2.23 -7.24
N PHE A 131 -16.34 -2.71 -8.40
CA PHE A 131 -15.60 -2.49 -9.64
C PHE A 131 -16.08 -1.21 -10.34
N GLN A 132 -15.13 -0.47 -10.89
CA GLN A 132 -15.39 0.72 -11.70
C GLN A 132 -14.51 0.76 -12.94
N LYS A 133 -15.10 1.07 -14.08
CA LYS A 133 -14.34 1.29 -15.32
C LYS A 133 -13.87 2.74 -15.39
N ILE A 134 -12.55 2.95 -15.56
CA ILE A 134 -11.90 4.27 -15.59
C ILE A 134 -11.00 4.29 -16.81
N ASP A 135 -11.21 5.24 -17.71
CA ASP A 135 -10.46 5.37 -18.97
C ASP A 135 -10.38 4.03 -19.77
N GLY A 136 -11.43 3.24 -19.70
CA GLY A 136 -11.51 1.95 -20.38
C GLY A 136 -10.96 0.76 -19.58
N GLU A 137 -10.19 0.97 -18.53
CA GLU A 137 -9.60 -0.05 -17.69
C GLU A 137 -10.47 -0.32 -16.44
N LEU A 138 -10.59 -1.59 -16.06
CA LEU A 138 -11.31 -1.99 -14.86
C LEU A 138 -10.45 -1.75 -13.61
N HIS A 139 -10.99 -1.05 -12.62
CA HIS A 139 -10.36 -0.82 -11.33
C HIS A 139 -11.25 -1.36 -10.21
N TYR A 140 -10.62 -1.82 -9.12
CA TYR A 140 -11.30 -2.20 -7.90
C TYR A 140 -11.24 -1.04 -6.90
N LEU A 141 -12.41 -0.53 -6.52
CA LEU A 141 -12.58 0.55 -5.56
C LEU A 141 -12.80 -0.07 -4.16
N PRO A 142 -11.82 -0.02 -3.27
CA PRO A 142 -11.99 -0.54 -1.91
C PRO A 142 -12.94 0.33 -1.07
N PRO A 143 -13.38 -0.13 0.10
CA PRO A 143 -14.11 0.68 1.06
C PRO A 143 -13.42 2.01 1.32
N SER A 144 -14.21 3.05 1.56
CA SER A 144 -13.69 4.43 1.65
C SER A 144 -12.72 4.65 2.80
N ASP A 145 -12.94 3.99 3.93
CA ASP A 145 -12.11 4.01 5.14
C ASP A 145 -10.79 3.22 4.97
N GLN A 146 -10.77 2.21 4.09
CA GLN A 146 -9.58 1.39 3.83
C GLN A 146 -8.65 1.98 2.75
N ARG A 147 -9.09 2.98 2.00
CA ARG A 147 -8.31 3.51 0.86
C ARG A 147 -6.97 4.10 1.25
N ALA A 148 -6.93 4.90 2.33
CA ALA A 148 -5.68 5.52 2.79
C ALA A 148 -4.66 4.46 3.24
N ARG A 149 -5.12 3.44 3.95
CA ARG A 149 -4.32 2.30 4.40
C ARG A 149 -3.73 1.52 3.23
N LEU A 150 -4.56 1.19 2.24
CA LEU A 150 -4.11 0.51 1.02
C LEU A 150 -3.17 1.41 0.19
N ALA A 151 -3.43 2.72 0.14
CA ALA A 151 -2.60 3.68 -0.56
C ALA A 151 -1.19 3.81 0.05
N ARG A 152 -1.05 3.79 1.38
CA ARG A 152 0.27 3.77 2.04
C ARG A 152 1.10 2.55 1.65
N LYS A 153 0.48 1.39 1.60
CA LYS A 153 1.15 0.14 1.19
C LYS A 153 1.48 0.15 -0.30
N TRP A 154 0.59 0.66 -1.12
CA TRP A 154 0.80 0.79 -2.56
C TRP A 154 1.95 1.77 -2.88
N LEU A 155 1.97 2.95 -2.27
CA LEU A 155 3.07 3.92 -2.40
C LEU A 155 4.40 3.31 -1.93
N TYR A 156 4.39 2.63 -0.77
CA TYR A 156 5.57 1.94 -0.27
C TYR A 156 6.11 0.92 -1.27
N ALA A 157 5.25 0.06 -1.81
CA ALA A 157 5.65 -0.99 -2.74
C ALA A 157 6.32 -0.40 -4.00
N HIS A 158 5.68 0.57 -4.64
CA HIS A 158 6.22 1.19 -5.85
C HIS A 158 7.49 2.03 -5.60
N ALA A 159 7.60 2.67 -4.44
CA ALA A 159 8.77 3.46 -4.09
C ALA A 159 9.98 2.60 -3.68
N THR A 160 9.71 1.44 -3.08
CA THR A 160 10.76 0.55 -2.54
C THR A 160 11.25 -0.46 -3.58
N TYR A 161 10.38 -0.84 -4.52
CA TYR A 161 10.61 -1.89 -5.52
C TYR A 161 10.33 -1.39 -6.95
N PRO A 162 10.85 -0.23 -7.38
CA PRO A 162 10.47 0.42 -8.63
C PRO A 162 10.81 -0.40 -9.90
N HIS A 163 11.71 -1.37 -9.79
CA HIS A 163 12.15 -2.22 -10.89
C HIS A 163 11.58 -3.64 -10.84
N GLU A 164 10.83 -3.97 -9.79
CA GLU A 164 10.27 -5.29 -9.55
C GLU A 164 8.76 -5.35 -9.73
N VAL A 165 8.11 -4.18 -9.88
CA VAL A 165 6.66 -4.06 -10.00
C VAL A 165 6.27 -3.43 -11.32
N ASP A 166 5.15 -3.86 -11.89
CA ASP A 166 4.55 -3.17 -13.02
C ASP A 166 4.34 -1.69 -12.68
N PRO A 167 4.57 -0.77 -13.60
CA PRO A 167 4.34 0.65 -13.35
C PRO A 167 2.88 0.91 -13.00
N PRO A 168 2.59 1.98 -12.22
CA PRO A 168 1.24 2.41 -11.97
C PRO A 168 0.45 2.63 -13.26
N THR A 169 -0.86 2.39 -13.22
CA THR A 169 -1.72 2.70 -14.38
C THR A 169 -1.74 4.20 -14.66
N VAL A 170 -2.05 4.59 -15.90
CA VAL A 170 -2.21 6.00 -16.29
C VAL A 170 -3.22 6.73 -15.39
N ALA A 171 -4.32 6.04 -15.03
CA ALA A 171 -5.33 6.60 -14.13
C ALA A 171 -4.78 6.82 -12.71
N GLN A 172 -3.93 5.91 -12.19
CA GLN A 172 -3.27 6.06 -10.90
C GLN A 172 -2.27 7.22 -10.91
N LEU A 173 -1.41 7.32 -11.94
CA LEU A 173 -0.47 8.43 -12.08
C LEU A 173 -1.19 9.77 -12.20
N ARG A 174 -2.23 9.88 -13.03
CA ARG A 174 -3.04 11.11 -13.18
C ARG A 174 -3.67 11.57 -11.86
N ASN A 175 -3.99 10.66 -10.96
CA ASN A 175 -4.60 10.96 -9.68
C ASN A 175 -3.63 10.84 -8.48
N LEU A 176 -2.32 10.74 -8.74
CA LEU A 176 -1.32 10.52 -7.71
C LEU A 176 -1.33 11.60 -6.62
N GLY A 177 -1.48 12.87 -7.01
CA GLY A 177 -1.62 13.97 -6.05
C GLY A 177 -2.82 13.81 -5.09
N LYS A 178 -3.94 13.25 -5.58
CA LYS A 178 -5.10 12.94 -4.72
C LYS A 178 -4.84 11.74 -3.81
N ILE A 179 -4.07 10.75 -4.28
CA ILE A 179 -3.67 9.59 -3.47
C ILE A 179 -2.76 10.06 -2.33
N VAL A 180 -1.75 10.86 -2.65
CA VAL A 180 -0.83 11.41 -1.64
C VAL A 180 -1.56 12.31 -0.65
N ALA A 181 -2.46 13.18 -1.11
CA ALA A 181 -3.27 14.01 -0.23
C ALA A 181 -4.15 13.15 0.70
N LEU A 182 -4.78 12.10 0.17
CA LEU A 182 -5.59 11.20 0.98
C LEU A 182 -4.79 10.57 2.12
N VAL A 183 -3.60 10.05 1.85
CA VAL A 183 -2.79 9.38 2.89
C VAL A 183 -2.23 10.39 3.89
N ARG A 184 -1.84 11.59 3.46
CA ARG A 184 -1.39 12.67 4.35
C ARG A 184 -2.51 13.14 5.28
N ASP A 185 -3.71 13.33 4.74
CA ASP A 185 -4.84 13.92 5.45
C ASP A 185 -5.64 12.89 6.27
N THR A 186 -5.33 11.58 6.13
CA THR A 186 -5.97 10.50 6.89
C THR A 186 -5.02 9.97 7.96
N PRO A 187 -5.37 10.05 9.24
CA PRO A 187 -4.55 9.51 10.33
C PRO A 187 -4.24 8.01 10.12
N ILE A 188 -3.09 7.59 10.60
CA ILE A 188 -2.75 6.16 10.68
C ILE A 188 -3.60 5.56 11.80
N LEU A 189 -4.29 4.46 11.51
CA LEU A 189 -5.06 3.75 12.53
C LEU A 189 -4.12 3.14 13.56
N THR A 190 -4.51 3.18 14.83
CA THR A 190 -3.71 2.61 15.94
C THR A 190 -3.35 1.15 15.67
N ALA A 191 -4.30 0.35 15.19
CA ALA A 191 -4.06 -1.04 14.83
C ALA A 191 -3.04 -1.20 13.68
N GLU A 192 -3.10 -0.32 12.69
CA GLU A 192 -2.13 -0.32 11.57
C GLU A 192 -0.71 0.03 12.06
N GLN A 193 -0.61 1.03 12.94
CA GLN A 193 0.66 1.44 13.53
C GLN A 193 1.23 0.36 14.45
N GLN A 194 0.40 -0.31 15.23
CA GLN A 194 0.83 -1.43 16.07
C GLN A 194 1.41 -2.58 15.24
N VAL A 195 0.70 -3.00 14.18
CA VAL A 195 1.20 -4.04 13.26
C VAL A 195 2.52 -3.61 12.61
N ALA A 196 2.64 -2.33 12.20
CA ALA A 196 3.87 -1.82 11.60
C ALA A 196 5.05 -1.82 12.59
N ASN A 197 4.83 -1.47 13.85
CA ASN A 197 5.84 -1.51 14.91
C ASN A 197 6.29 -2.94 15.19
N ASP A 198 5.36 -3.89 15.29
CA ASP A 198 5.69 -5.30 15.50
C ASP A 198 6.48 -5.87 14.32
N LEU A 199 6.11 -5.51 13.09
CA LEU A 199 6.89 -5.87 11.90
C LEU A 199 8.29 -5.28 11.93
N TYR A 200 8.44 -4.01 12.33
CA TYR A 200 9.76 -3.38 12.47
C TYR A 200 10.66 -4.11 13.48
N HIS A 201 10.10 -4.49 14.64
CA HIS A 201 10.85 -5.26 15.64
C HIS A 201 11.29 -6.63 15.13
N MET A 202 10.54 -7.23 14.23
CA MET A 202 10.85 -8.54 13.67
C MET A 202 11.83 -8.48 12.48
N LEU A 203 11.74 -7.42 11.67
CA LEU A 203 12.38 -7.36 10.36
C LEU A 203 13.52 -6.35 10.31
N HIS A 204 13.57 -5.39 11.24
CA HIS A 204 14.56 -4.31 11.35
C HIS A 204 14.55 -3.31 10.17
N TYR A 205 13.51 -3.32 9.33
CA TYR A 205 13.22 -2.29 8.35
C TYR A 205 11.76 -1.85 8.45
N LYS A 206 11.41 -0.69 7.90
CA LYS A 206 10.10 -0.08 8.10
C LYS A 206 9.46 0.42 6.81
N ASN A 207 8.13 0.55 6.83
CA ASN A 207 7.43 1.42 5.90
C ASN A 207 7.38 2.84 6.50
N PRO A 208 8.13 3.82 5.95
CA PRO A 208 8.17 5.16 6.52
C PRO A 208 6.81 5.87 6.58
N LEU A 209 5.84 5.47 5.73
CA LEU A 209 4.48 6.03 5.73
C LEU A 209 3.60 5.51 6.87
N LEU A 210 4.10 4.60 7.69
CA LEU A 210 3.44 4.05 8.88
C LEU A 210 4.13 4.49 10.19
N THR A 211 4.93 5.54 10.14
CA THR A 211 5.68 6.09 11.28
C THR A 211 5.35 7.56 11.49
N ASP A 212 5.80 8.12 12.61
CA ASP A 212 5.67 9.56 12.91
C ASP A 212 6.43 10.45 11.91
N GLU A 213 7.31 9.86 11.10
CA GLU A 213 8.05 10.57 10.04
C GLU A 213 7.26 10.69 8.72
N ALA A 214 6.07 10.11 8.62
CA ALA A 214 5.29 10.03 7.39
C ALA A 214 5.05 11.40 6.75
N ASP A 215 4.74 12.43 7.55
CA ASP A 215 4.52 13.80 7.07
C ASP A 215 5.73 14.38 6.34
N HIS A 216 6.94 14.04 6.79
CA HIS A 216 8.16 14.45 6.10
C HIS A 216 8.18 13.92 4.66
N PHE A 217 7.86 12.64 4.47
CA PHE A 217 7.89 12.02 3.14
C PHE A 217 6.79 12.52 2.22
N TYR A 218 5.61 12.84 2.74
CA TYR A 218 4.53 13.43 1.92
C TYR A 218 4.89 14.79 1.35
N ASN A 219 5.78 15.55 2.03
CA ASN A 219 6.15 16.90 1.66
C ASN A 219 7.45 16.98 0.83
N VAL A 220 8.40 16.07 1.02
CA VAL A 220 9.74 16.16 0.40
C VAL A 220 9.93 15.21 -0.77
N VAL A 221 9.15 14.14 -0.86
CA VAL A 221 9.26 13.16 -1.95
C VAL A 221 8.43 13.64 -3.13
N ASP A 222 9.07 13.83 -4.27
CA ASP A 222 8.38 13.97 -5.54
C ASP A 222 7.89 12.60 -6.00
N TRP A 223 6.71 12.24 -5.50
CA TRP A 223 6.07 10.97 -5.78
C TRP A 223 5.82 10.72 -7.26
N TYR A 224 5.53 11.80 -8.03
CA TYR A 224 5.27 11.66 -9.46
C TYR A 224 6.52 11.19 -10.20
N THR A 225 7.64 11.88 -9.98
CA THR A 225 8.92 11.49 -10.59
C THR A 225 9.41 10.13 -10.05
N MET A 226 9.22 9.85 -8.75
CA MET A 226 9.65 8.59 -8.14
C MET A 226 8.91 7.38 -8.73
N LEU A 227 7.61 7.51 -9.02
CA LEU A 227 6.79 6.42 -9.54
C LEU A 227 6.77 6.31 -11.08
N GLY A 228 7.66 7.03 -11.76
CA GLY A 228 7.84 6.90 -13.21
C GLY A 228 6.90 7.78 -14.05
N GLY A 229 6.32 8.83 -13.47
CA GLY A 229 5.61 9.88 -14.22
C GLY A 229 6.63 10.69 -15.05
N GLU A 230 6.33 10.89 -16.34
CA GLU A 230 7.07 11.76 -17.26
C GLU A 230 6.46 13.16 -17.31
#